data_9b5bba9aeef9088a0199fb5f484e793a
#
_entry.id   9b5bba9aeef9088a0199fb5f484e793a
#
_cell.length_a   1.000
_cell.length_b   1.000
_cell.length_c   1.000
_cell.angle_alpha   90.00
_cell.angle_beta   90.00
_cell.angle_gamma   90.00
#
_symmetry.space_group_name_H-M   'P 1'
#
loop_
_entity.id
_entity.type
_entity.pdbx_description
1 polymer ?
#
loop_
_entity_poly.entity_id
_entity_poly.type
_entity_poly.pdbx_seq_one_letter_code
_entity_poly.pdbx_strand_id
1 'polypeptide(L)'
;MSRAPKYWAKAKKILSKKDKVMKKLISNYKDGNLITRNDVFFSLCKSIIGQQISVAAANAVFLKFKKKCKNKINARTVNKLSFSSLKSCGLSKQKVKGIKDLAKRILNKSFKPGLIKKMSDEEAIEYLSNWQVVSRNDFSFYF
;
A
#
# COMPACT_ATOMS: atom_id res chain seq x y z
N MET A 1 -0.08 -14.59 6.67
CA MET A 1 -1.46 -14.33 7.14
C MET A 1 -1.61 -12.87 7.54
N SER A 2 -2.60 -12.22 7.01
CA SER A 2 -2.94 -10.85 7.40
C SER A 2 -3.71 -10.92 8.74
N ARG A 3 -3.19 -10.26 9.76
CA ARG A 3 -3.83 -10.17 11.09
C ARG A 3 -4.15 -8.72 11.40
N ALA A 4 -5.21 -8.49 12.14
CA ALA A 4 -5.48 -7.15 12.67
C ALA A 4 -4.31 -6.70 13.57
N PRO A 5 -3.97 -5.39 13.60
CA PRO A 5 -2.96 -4.87 14.51
C PRO A 5 -3.28 -5.25 15.97
N LYS A 6 -2.27 -5.53 16.77
CA LYS A 6 -2.44 -5.93 18.19
C LYS A 6 -3.24 -4.89 18.99
N TYR A 7 -3.12 -3.61 18.63
CA TYR A 7 -3.83 -2.52 19.31
C TYR A 7 -5.28 -2.34 18.85
N TRP A 8 -5.74 -3.00 17.76
CA TRP A 8 -7.02 -2.71 17.12
C TRP A 8 -8.24 -2.88 18.03
N ALA A 9 -8.29 -4.00 18.75
CA ALA A 9 -9.36 -4.27 19.71
C ALA A 9 -9.39 -3.25 20.84
N LYS A 10 -8.20 -2.87 21.36
CA LYS A 10 -8.06 -1.85 22.42
C LYS A 10 -8.48 -0.48 21.92
N ALA A 11 -8.09 -0.11 20.70
CA ALA A 11 -8.48 1.16 20.07
C ALA A 11 -10.00 1.26 19.89
N LYS A 12 -10.66 0.23 19.37
CA LYS A 12 -12.12 0.18 19.25
C LYS A 12 -12.82 0.36 20.61
N LYS A 13 -12.31 -0.29 21.65
CA LYS A 13 -12.86 -0.18 23.00
C LYS A 13 -12.74 1.24 23.58
N ILE A 14 -11.57 1.87 23.40
CA ILE A 14 -11.32 3.25 23.87
C ILE A 14 -12.20 4.24 23.12
N LEU A 15 -12.28 4.15 21.79
CA LEU A 15 -13.11 5.03 20.97
C LEU A 15 -14.60 4.89 21.31
N SER A 16 -15.08 3.67 21.52
CA SER A 16 -16.47 3.42 21.92
C SER A 16 -16.83 4.02 23.28
N LYS A 17 -15.85 4.18 24.18
CA LYS A 17 -16.05 4.82 25.47
C LYS A 17 -16.05 6.34 25.40
N LYS A 18 -15.21 6.91 24.54
CA LYS A 18 -14.97 8.35 24.43
C LYS A 18 -15.96 9.08 23.53
N ASP A 19 -16.50 8.40 22.54
CA ASP A 19 -17.30 9.02 21.49
C ASP A 19 -18.55 8.16 21.16
N LYS A 20 -19.73 8.76 21.33
CA LYS A 20 -21.02 8.10 21.06
C LYS A 20 -21.22 7.76 19.59
N VAL A 21 -20.74 8.61 18.67
CA VAL A 21 -20.81 8.38 17.21
C VAL A 21 -19.92 7.21 16.84
N MET A 22 -18.69 7.18 17.34
CA MET A 22 -17.76 6.07 17.13
C MET A 22 -18.29 4.76 17.71
N LYS A 23 -18.92 4.80 18.89
CA LYS A 23 -19.58 3.63 19.48
C LYS A 23 -20.65 3.04 18.54
N LYS A 24 -21.50 3.90 17.97
CA LYS A 24 -22.54 3.49 17.02
C LYS A 24 -21.95 2.90 15.73
N LEU A 25 -20.93 3.56 15.17
CA LEU A 25 -20.23 3.07 13.97
C LEU A 25 -19.56 1.71 14.21
N ILE A 26 -18.84 1.56 15.30
CA ILE A 26 -18.17 0.29 15.64
C ILE A 26 -19.19 -0.83 15.87
N SER A 27 -20.34 -0.54 16.47
CA SER A 27 -21.40 -1.53 16.67
C SER A 27 -22.11 -1.94 15.38
N ASN A 28 -22.25 -1.02 14.43
CA ASN A 28 -22.85 -1.28 13.12
C ASN A 28 -21.92 -2.06 12.17
N TYR A 29 -20.60 -1.88 12.32
CA TYR A 29 -19.57 -2.50 11.47
C TYR A 29 -18.69 -3.42 12.29
N LYS A 30 -19.28 -4.40 12.98
CA LYS A 30 -18.58 -5.34 13.88
C LYS A 30 -17.42 -6.08 13.22
N ASP A 31 -17.59 -6.45 11.94
CA ASP A 31 -16.61 -7.20 11.18
C ASP A 31 -15.53 -6.32 10.51
N GLY A 32 -15.63 -4.99 10.66
CA GLY A 32 -14.64 -4.05 10.17
C GLY A 32 -13.32 -4.19 10.93
N ASN A 33 -12.32 -4.77 10.29
CA ASN A 33 -10.98 -4.94 10.86
C ASN A 33 -9.92 -4.35 9.95
N LEU A 34 -8.96 -3.67 10.56
CA LEU A 34 -7.72 -3.32 9.89
C LEU A 34 -6.91 -4.60 9.63
N ILE A 35 -6.33 -4.68 8.45
CA ILE A 35 -5.50 -5.80 8.06
C ILE A 35 -4.08 -5.30 7.87
N THR A 36 -3.14 -5.80 8.66
CA THR A 36 -1.71 -5.53 8.48
C THR A 36 -1.13 -6.45 7.42
N ARG A 37 -0.30 -5.89 6.56
CA ARG A 37 0.48 -6.63 5.57
C ARG A 37 1.96 -6.43 5.83
N ASN A 38 2.72 -7.51 5.83
CA ASN A 38 4.16 -7.47 6.02
C ASN A 38 4.96 -7.29 4.72
N ASP A 39 4.27 -7.27 3.58
CA ASP A 39 4.90 -7.10 2.27
C ASP A 39 4.87 -5.62 1.86
N VAL A 40 6.01 -4.95 2.06
CA VAL A 40 6.17 -3.52 1.77
C VAL A 40 6.07 -3.23 0.27
N PHE A 41 6.66 -4.07 -0.59
CA PHE A 41 6.59 -3.87 -2.04
C PHE A 41 5.15 -3.94 -2.54
N PHE A 42 4.40 -4.95 -2.11
CA PHE A 42 2.98 -5.09 -2.43
C PHE A 42 2.17 -3.87 -2.00
N SER A 43 2.39 -3.41 -0.76
CA SER A 43 1.67 -2.26 -0.20
C SER A 43 1.98 -0.97 -0.95
N LEU A 44 3.24 -0.74 -1.33
CA LEU A 44 3.64 0.42 -2.12
C LEU A 44 3.08 0.38 -3.53
N CYS A 45 3.10 -0.77 -4.20
CA CYS A 45 2.46 -0.93 -5.52
C CYS A 45 0.96 -0.62 -5.46
N LYS A 46 0.27 -1.14 -4.46
CA LYS A 46 -1.15 -0.87 -4.26
C LYS A 46 -1.43 0.60 -4.00
N SER A 47 -0.59 1.26 -3.23
CA SER A 47 -0.66 2.70 -2.96
C SER A 47 -0.47 3.53 -4.23
N ILE A 48 0.57 3.24 -5.02
CA ILE A 48 0.83 3.94 -6.29
C ILE A 48 -0.33 3.77 -7.26
N ILE A 49 -0.88 2.57 -7.39
CA ILE A 49 -2.02 2.28 -8.24
C ILE A 49 -3.25 3.11 -7.84
N GLY A 50 -3.49 3.23 -6.53
CA GLY A 50 -4.66 3.91 -5.99
C GLY A 50 -4.60 5.43 -5.96
N GLN A 51 -3.44 6.04 -6.26
CA GLN A 51 -3.31 7.51 -6.23
C GLN A 51 -4.26 8.21 -7.20
N GLN A 52 -4.98 9.22 -6.70
CA GLN A 52 -5.84 10.13 -7.48
C GLN A 52 -6.95 9.44 -8.30
N ILE A 53 -7.36 8.23 -7.94
CA ILE A 53 -8.49 7.54 -8.56
C ILE A 53 -9.44 6.98 -7.50
N SER A 54 -10.66 6.64 -7.92
CA SER A 54 -11.65 6.04 -7.01
C SER A 54 -11.22 4.65 -6.55
N VAL A 55 -11.75 4.21 -5.41
CA VAL A 55 -11.49 2.86 -4.87
C VAL A 55 -11.90 1.77 -5.87
N ALA A 56 -13.04 1.93 -6.54
CA ALA A 56 -13.51 0.98 -7.54
C ALA A 56 -12.55 0.89 -8.74
N ALA A 57 -12.08 2.04 -9.26
CA ALA A 57 -11.10 2.09 -10.34
C ALA A 57 -9.75 1.48 -9.91
N ALA A 58 -9.27 1.81 -8.70
CA ALA A 58 -8.05 1.25 -8.15
C ALA A 58 -8.12 -0.27 -8.03
N ASN A 59 -9.22 -0.83 -7.56
CA ASN A 59 -9.41 -2.27 -7.45
C ASN A 59 -9.41 -2.95 -8.82
N ALA A 60 -10.08 -2.36 -9.82
CA ALA A 60 -10.09 -2.90 -11.18
C ALA A 60 -8.69 -2.95 -11.80
N VAL A 61 -7.93 -1.86 -11.68
CA VAL A 61 -6.54 -1.79 -12.16
C VAL A 61 -5.65 -2.78 -11.40
N PHE A 62 -5.79 -2.84 -10.10
CA PHE A 62 -5.01 -3.74 -9.25
C PHE A 62 -5.24 -5.21 -9.60
N LEU A 63 -6.47 -5.63 -9.87
CA LEU A 63 -6.78 -6.99 -10.31
C LEU A 63 -6.08 -7.34 -11.64
N LYS A 64 -6.09 -6.42 -12.61
CA LYS A 64 -5.37 -6.60 -13.88
C LYS A 64 -3.85 -6.68 -13.66
N PHE A 65 -3.31 -5.82 -12.82
CA PHE A 65 -1.90 -5.84 -12.44
C PHE A 65 -1.50 -7.17 -11.76
N LYS A 66 -2.28 -7.62 -10.79
CA LYS A 66 -2.08 -8.90 -10.11
C LYS A 66 -2.08 -10.07 -11.10
N LYS A 67 -3.01 -10.06 -12.06
CA LYS A 67 -3.10 -11.08 -13.11
C LYS A 67 -1.88 -11.07 -14.02
N LYS A 68 -1.38 -9.88 -14.42
CA LYS A 68 -0.14 -9.76 -15.20
C LYS A 68 1.07 -10.31 -14.44
N CYS A 69 1.11 -10.14 -13.14
CA CYS A 69 2.15 -10.70 -12.27
C CYS A 69 1.94 -12.19 -11.96
N LYS A 70 0.98 -12.86 -12.59
CA LYS A 70 0.63 -14.28 -12.32
C LYS A 70 0.41 -14.55 -10.83
N ASN A 71 -0.27 -13.63 -10.16
CA ASN A 71 -0.55 -13.63 -8.71
C ASN A 71 0.70 -13.56 -7.80
N LYS A 72 1.88 -13.28 -8.36
CA LYS A 72 3.14 -13.11 -7.62
C LYS A 72 3.65 -11.67 -7.76
N ILE A 73 3.13 -10.77 -6.92
CA ILE A 73 3.55 -9.37 -6.92
C ILE A 73 4.82 -9.25 -6.09
N ASN A 74 5.96 -9.21 -6.75
CA ASN A 74 7.28 -8.96 -6.16
C ASN A 74 8.16 -8.18 -7.15
N ALA A 75 9.25 -7.62 -6.67
CA ALA A 75 10.14 -6.78 -7.47
C ALA A 75 10.70 -7.51 -8.70
N ARG A 76 11.05 -8.78 -8.57
CA ARG A 76 11.60 -9.59 -9.66
C ARG A 76 10.57 -9.78 -10.78
N THR A 77 9.34 -10.14 -10.43
CA THR A 77 8.24 -10.34 -11.39
C THR A 77 7.91 -9.05 -12.13
N VAL A 78 7.75 -7.96 -11.39
CA VAL A 78 7.42 -6.65 -11.95
C VAL A 78 8.53 -6.12 -12.85
N ASN A 79 9.79 -6.31 -12.47
CA ASN A 79 10.93 -5.86 -13.27
C ASN A 79 10.99 -6.56 -14.65
N LYS A 80 10.53 -7.79 -14.74
CA LYS A 80 10.47 -8.56 -16.01
C LYS A 80 9.33 -8.10 -16.93
N LEU A 81 8.30 -7.45 -16.41
CA LEU A 81 7.19 -6.97 -17.23
C LEU A 81 7.61 -5.74 -18.03
N SER A 82 7.20 -5.69 -19.30
CA SER A 82 7.45 -4.53 -20.16
C SER A 82 6.61 -3.32 -19.72
N PHE A 83 7.03 -2.13 -20.13
CA PHE A 83 6.29 -0.90 -19.91
C PHE A 83 4.86 -0.99 -20.48
N SER A 84 4.73 -1.50 -21.71
CA SER A 84 3.44 -1.66 -22.39
C SER A 84 2.51 -2.66 -21.66
N SER A 85 3.05 -3.75 -21.14
CA SER A 85 2.30 -4.72 -20.35
C SER A 85 1.70 -4.09 -19.08
N LEU A 86 2.49 -3.32 -18.35
CA LEU A 86 2.01 -2.62 -17.16
C LEU A 86 1.00 -1.52 -17.52
N LYS A 87 1.26 -0.78 -18.60
CA LYS A 87 0.34 0.26 -19.07
C LYS A 87 -1.02 -0.33 -19.50
N SER A 88 -1.04 -1.52 -20.06
CA SER A 88 -2.28 -2.23 -20.46
C SER A 88 -3.20 -2.57 -19.29
N CYS A 89 -2.70 -2.52 -18.05
CA CYS A 89 -3.53 -2.68 -16.85
C CYS A 89 -4.38 -1.44 -16.52
N GLY A 90 -4.20 -0.34 -17.23
CA GLY A 90 -4.86 0.94 -16.95
C GLY A 90 -4.00 1.90 -16.12
N LEU A 91 -2.70 1.66 -16.02
CA LEU A 91 -1.76 2.53 -15.31
C LEU A 91 -1.33 3.72 -16.18
N SER A 92 -1.21 4.90 -15.57
CA SER A 92 -0.58 6.05 -16.22
C SER A 92 0.92 5.80 -16.45
N LYS A 93 1.53 6.53 -17.39
CA LYS A 93 2.98 6.48 -17.60
C LYS A 93 3.78 6.69 -16.31
N GLN A 94 3.36 7.65 -15.51
CA GLN A 94 4.01 8.01 -14.25
C GLN A 94 3.93 6.88 -13.22
N LYS A 95 2.77 6.23 -13.10
CA LYS A 95 2.59 5.06 -12.22
C LYS A 95 3.43 3.87 -12.66
N VAL A 96 3.49 3.59 -13.97
CA VAL A 96 4.36 2.53 -14.51
C VAL A 96 5.83 2.80 -14.20
N LYS A 97 6.30 4.03 -14.44
CA LYS A 97 7.68 4.43 -14.09
C LYS A 97 7.95 4.25 -12.61
N GLY A 98 7.06 4.71 -11.75
CA GLY A 98 7.19 4.59 -10.29
C GLY A 98 7.29 3.14 -9.84
N ILE A 99 6.42 2.27 -10.32
CA ILE A 99 6.41 0.85 -9.96
C ILE A 99 7.67 0.14 -10.46
N LYS A 100 8.11 0.42 -11.71
CA LYS A 100 9.34 -0.17 -12.25
C LYS A 100 10.60 0.34 -11.57
N ASP A 101 10.66 1.63 -11.25
CA ASP A 101 11.77 2.21 -10.50
C ASP A 101 11.88 1.59 -9.10
N LEU A 102 10.76 1.45 -8.40
CA LEU A 102 10.70 0.78 -7.11
C LEU A 102 11.22 -0.66 -7.19
N ALA A 103 10.79 -1.42 -8.19
CA ALA A 103 11.26 -2.79 -8.41
C ALA A 103 12.77 -2.85 -8.65
N LYS A 104 13.32 -1.98 -9.50
CA LYS A 104 14.76 -1.88 -9.76
C LYS A 104 15.55 -1.57 -8.50
N ARG A 105 15.08 -0.62 -7.70
CA ARG A 105 15.76 -0.19 -6.47
C ARG A 105 15.77 -1.27 -5.40
N ILE A 106 14.74 -2.09 -5.32
CA ILE A 106 14.74 -3.26 -4.45
C ILE A 106 15.76 -4.29 -4.94
N LEU A 107 15.80 -4.56 -6.23
CA LEU A 107 16.71 -5.57 -6.81
C LEU A 107 18.18 -5.15 -6.72
N ASN A 108 18.51 -3.88 -6.92
CA ASN A 108 19.87 -3.36 -6.77
C ASN A 108 20.24 -3.00 -5.32
N LYS A 109 19.33 -3.25 -4.37
CA LYS A 109 19.49 -2.99 -2.94
C LYS A 109 19.68 -1.53 -2.56
N SER A 110 19.38 -0.57 -3.44
CA SER A 110 19.36 0.85 -3.09
C SER A 110 18.14 1.23 -2.25
N PHE A 111 17.06 0.45 -2.34
CA PHE A 111 15.91 0.52 -1.44
C PHE A 111 15.78 -0.79 -0.66
N LYS A 112 15.78 -0.68 0.68
CA LYS A 112 15.71 -1.83 1.58
C LYS A 112 14.37 -1.84 2.35
N PRO A 113 13.35 -2.59 1.88
CA PRO A 113 12.03 -2.59 2.53
C PRO A 113 12.07 -2.98 4.01
N GLY A 114 13.00 -3.86 4.38
CA GLY A 114 13.16 -4.31 5.77
C GLY A 114 13.54 -3.21 6.76
N LEU A 115 14.14 -2.11 6.30
CA LEU A 115 14.49 -0.97 7.15
C LEU A 115 13.25 -0.18 7.59
N ILE A 116 12.20 -0.12 6.77
CA ILE A 116 10.99 0.64 7.07
C ILE A 116 10.32 0.14 8.35
N LYS A 117 10.36 -1.15 8.61
CA LYS A 117 9.79 -1.74 9.84
C LYS A 117 10.48 -1.30 11.13
N LYS A 118 11.70 -0.75 11.03
CA LYS A 118 12.49 -0.26 12.16
C LYS A 118 12.46 1.25 12.32
N MET A 119 11.85 1.95 11.36
CA MET A 119 11.72 3.41 11.33
C MET A 119 10.49 3.86 12.12
N SER A 120 10.52 5.08 12.66
CA SER A 120 9.30 5.77 13.08
C SER A 120 8.46 6.11 11.85
N ASP A 121 7.20 6.50 12.07
CA ASP A 121 6.31 6.90 10.98
C ASP A 121 6.87 8.10 10.20
N GLU A 122 7.44 9.10 10.92
CA GLU A 122 8.06 10.29 10.32
C GLU A 122 9.29 9.93 9.49
N GLU A 123 10.17 9.08 10.01
CA GLU A 123 11.36 8.60 9.29
C GLU A 123 10.97 7.81 8.03
N ALA A 124 9.95 6.96 8.13
CA ALA A 124 9.45 6.18 6.99
C ALA A 124 8.85 7.08 5.90
N ILE A 125 8.05 8.09 6.29
CA ILE A 125 7.47 9.08 5.38
C ILE A 125 8.57 9.85 4.65
N GLU A 126 9.58 10.35 5.36
CA GLU A 126 10.69 11.07 4.78
C GLU A 126 11.50 10.18 3.83
N TYR A 127 11.84 8.98 4.25
CA TYR A 127 12.56 8.01 3.44
C TYR A 127 11.84 7.68 2.12
N LEU A 128 10.54 7.45 2.17
CA LEU A 128 9.72 7.14 0.99
C LEU A 128 9.45 8.37 0.11
N SER A 129 9.28 9.56 0.71
CA SER A 129 9.04 10.81 -0.02
C SER A 129 10.24 11.25 -0.86
N ASN A 130 11.46 10.99 -0.41
CA ASN A 130 12.70 11.30 -1.13
C ASN A 130 12.83 10.55 -2.47
N TRP A 131 11.98 9.58 -2.71
CA TRP A 131 12.02 8.75 -3.92
C TRP A 131 11.06 9.24 -5.02
N GLN A 132 10.32 10.31 -4.78
CA GLN A 132 9.31 10.89 -5.70
C GLN A 132 8.25 9.87 -6.21
N VAL A 133 8.13 8.73 -5.55
CA VAL A 133 7.24 7.64 -5.97
C VAL A 133 5.84 7.80 -5.37
N VAL A 134 5.79 8.37 -4.16
CA VAL A 134 4.57 8.56 -3.39
C VAL A 134 4.59 9.97 -2.79
N SER A 135 3.50 10.72 -2.89
CA SER A 135 3.42 12.03 -2.26
C SER A 135 3.31 11.90 -0.74
N ARG A 136 3.79 12.92 -0.01
CA ARG A 136 3.74 12.93 1.46
C ARG A 136 2.31 12.76 2.01
N ASN A 137 1.31 13.24 1.28
CA ASN A 137 -0.09 13.15 1.67
C ASN A 137 -0.68 11.74 1.52
N ASP A 138 -0.08 10.89 0.70
CA ASP A 138 -0.59 9.52 0.47
C ASP A 138 -0.23 8.55 1.60
N PHE A 139 0.69 8.92 2.50
CA PHE A 139 1.11 8.06 3.62
C PHE A 139 0.22 8.15 4.85
N SER A 140 -0.58 9.20 4.99
CA SER A 140 -1.46 9.40 6.16
C SER A 140 -2.50 8.30 6.35
N PHE A 141 -2.76 7.47 5.33
CA PHE A 141 -3.75 6.39 5.36
C PHE A 141 -3.15 4.98 5.54
N TYR A 142 -1.83 4.82 5.53
CA TYR A 142 -1.18 3.50 5.45
C TYR A 142 -0.24 3.17 6.61
N PHE A 143 0.05 4.15 7.49
CA PHE A 143 0.92 3.98 8.64
C PHE A 143 0.27 4.30 9.99
#